data_cc86dc2ed15a5a47a0b707c48a30be62
#
_entry.id   cc86dc2ed15a5a47a0b707c48a30be62
#
_cell.length_a   1.000
_cell.length_b   1.000
_cell.length_c   1.000
_cell.angle_alpha   90.00
_cell.angle_beta   90.00
_cell.angle_gamma   90.00
#
_symmetry.space_group_name_H-M   'P 1'
#
loop_
_entity.id
_entity.type
_entity.pdbx_description
1 polymer ?
#
loop_
_entity_poly.entity_id
_entity_poly.type
_entity_poly.pdbx_seq_one_letter_code
_entity_poly.pdbx_strand_id
1 'polypeptide(L)'
;VFTTVSPRTQTPVWNTLIVTVVVALLAAFVSLDQLSDATSIGTLVAFIVVNIGVIVLRRTRPDLPRKFRVPWGPILPVMGILLNVYLLTSLGHLTWVAFGVWMVLGLAIYFGYGRRRSKLNSHPEEIGPHGARD
;
A
#
# COMPACT_ATOMS: atom_id res chain seq x y z
N VAL A 1 -5.76 -13.04 -18.20
CA VAL A 1 -6.88 -13.89 -17.70
C VAL A 1 -7.92 -13.05 -16.96
N PHE A 2 -7.54 -11.94 -16.32
CA PHE A 2 -8.45 -11.11 -15.50
C PHE A 2 -9.18 -9.98 -16.26
N THR A 3 -9.02 -9.88 -17.57
CA THR A 3 -9.56 -8.79 -18.40
C THR A 3 -10.71 -9.22 -19.33
N THR A 4 -11.25 -10.42 -19.20
CA THR A 4 -12.43 -10.85 -19.96
C THR A 4 -13.69 -10.20 -19.40
N VAL A 5 -14.04 -9.07 -19.98
CA VAL A 5 -15.31 -8.39 -19.71
C VAL A 5 -16.42 -9.14 -20.43
N SER A 6 -17.44 -9.60 -19.73
CA SER A 6 -18.60 -10.23 -20.35
C SER A 6 -19.34 -9.19 -21.22
N PRO A 7 -19.64 -9.49 -22.49
CA PRO A 7 -20.33 -8.55 -23.39
C PRO A 7 -21.75 -8.20 -22.94
N ARG A 8 -22.32 -8.93 -21.98
CA ARG A 8 -23.69 -8.68 -21.48
C ARG A 8 -23.79 -7.79 -20.25
N THR A 9 -22.73 -7.72 -19.41
CA THR A 9 -22.80 -7.00 -18.11
C THR A 9 -21.72 -5.94 -17.96
N GLN A 10 -20.77 -5.79 -18.89
CA GLN A 10 -19.62 -4.86 -18.83
C GLN A 10 -18.81 -4.91 -17.51
N THR A 11 -18.97 -5.96 -16.73
CA THR A 11 -18.28 -6.18 -15.46
C THR A 11 -17.36 -7.41 -15.56
N PRO A 12 -16.19 -7.40 -14.90
CA PRO A 12 -15.29 -8.56 -14.87
C PRO A 12 -15.86 -9.65 -13.95
N VAL A 13 -16.80 -10.45 -14.49
CA VAL A 13 -17.56 -11.46 -13.74
C VAL A 13 -16.65 -12.42 -12.97
N TRP A 14 -15.55 -12.84 -13.58
CA TRP A 14 -14.57 -13.72 -12.92
C TRP A 14 -13.91 -13.07 -11.71
N ASN A 15 -13.56 -11.80 -11.82
CA ASN A 15 -12.97 -11.06 -10.70
C ASN A 15 -13.97 -10.90 -9.56
N THR A 16 -15.20 -10.54 -9.89
CA THR A 16 -16.29 -10.42 -8.90
C THR A 16 -16.58 -11.76 -8.23
N LEU A 17 -16.64 -12.85 -8.98
CA LEU A 17 -16.88 -14.19 -8.42
C LEU A 17 -15.76 -14.61 -7.46
N ILE A 18 -14.50 -14.43 -7.85
CA ILE A 18 -13.34 -14.75 -6.99
C ILE A 18 -13.39 -13.94 -5.70
N VAL A 19 -13.61 -12.62 -5.80
CA VAL A 19 -13.70 -11.75 -4.63
C VAL A 19 -14.87 -12.17 -3.73
N THR A 20 -16.03 -12.45 -4.31
CA THR A 20 -17.21 -12.90 -3.54
C THR A 20 -16.93 -14.18 -2.78
N VAL A 21 -16.32 -15.16 -3.42
CA VAL A 21 -15.98 -16.45 -2.78
C VAL A 21 -14.97 -16.23 -1.66
N VAL A 22 -13.93 -15.43 -1.89
CA VAL A 22 -12.90 -15.12 -0.86
C VAL A 22 -13.54 -14.41 0.33
N VAL A 23 -14.38 -13.39 0.08
CA VAL A 23 -15.06 -12.66 1.15
C VAL A 23 -16.03 -13.55 1.93
N ALA A 24 -16.77 -14.41 1.23
CA ALA A 24 -17.70 -15.35 1.88
C ALA A 24 -16.96 -16.36 2.77
N LEU A 25 -15.82 -16.88 2.33
CA LEU A 25 -14.97 -17.77 3.12
C LEU A 25 -14.39 -17.06 4.35
N LEU A 26 -13.90 -15.85 4.18
CA LEU A 26 -13.42 -15.04 5.31
C LEU A 26 -14.52 -14.77 6.33
N ALA A 27 -15.71 -14.38 5.86
CA ALA A 27 -16.85 -14.11 6.73
C ALA A 27 -17.37 -15.38 7.47
N ALA A 28 -17.19 -16.56 6.89
CA ALA A 28 -17.60 -17.82 7.50
C ALA A 28 -16.63 -18.34 8.58
N PHE A 29 -15.32 -18.09 8.41
CA PHE A 29 -14.28 -18.68 9.26
C PHE A 29 -13.58 -17.70 10.18
N VAL A 30 -13.66 -16.40 9.92
CA VAL A 30 -12.96 -15.37 10.66
C VAL A 30 -13.95 -14.53 11.46
N SER A 31 -13.70 -14.33 12.77
CA SER A 31 -14.55 -13.48 13.60
C SER A 31 -14.46 -12.01 13.18
N LEU A 32 -15.53 -11.26 13.46
CA LEU A 32 -15.61 -9.84 13.14
C LEU A 32 -14.49 -9.04 13.81
N ASP A 33 -14.13 -9.38 15.03
CA ASP A 33 -13.04 -8.75 15.77
C ASP A 33 -11.69 -8.95 15.10
N GLN A 34 -11.42 -10.16 14.60
CA GLN A 34 -10.18 -10.47 13.88
C GLN A 34 -10.10 -9.71 12.54
N LEU A 35 -11.22 -9.56 11.83
CA LEU A 35 -11.27 -8.75 10.61
C LEU A 35 -11.03 -7.27 10.90
N SER A 36 -11.63 -6.75 11.96
CA SER A 36 -11.44 -5.38 12.43
C SER A 36 -9.98 -5.12 12.78
N ASP A 37 -9.36 -6.00 13.54
CA ASP A 37 -7.96 -5.92 13.91
C ASP A 37 -7.03 -5.98 12.70
N ALA A 38 -7.30 -6.89 11.75
CA ALA A 38 -6.52 -7.01 10.52
C ALA A 38 -6.59 -5.74 9.64
N THR A 39 -7.74 -5.09 9.59
CA THR A 39 -7.91 -3.81 8.89
C THR A 39 -7.17 -2.69 9.62
N SER A 40 -7.26 -2.68 10.94
CA SER A 40 -6.62 -1.68 11.79
C SER A 40 -5.10 -1.74 11.70
N ILE A 41 -4.49 -2.92 11.80
CA ILE A 41 -3.03 -3.07 11.72
C ILE A 41 -2.50 -2.60 10.36
N GLY A 42 -3.16 -2.94 9.27
CA GLY A 42 -2.79 -2.49 7.93
C GLY A 42 -2.81 -0.97 7.80
N THR A 43 -3.85 -0.33 8.31
CA THR A 43 -4.01 1.12 8.29
C THR A 43 -2.97 1.82 9.17
N LEU A 44 -2.74 1.33 10.38
CA LEU A 44 -1.75 1.91 11.31
C LEU A 44 -0.34 1.82 10.75
N VAL A 45 0.04 0.67 10.16
CA VAL A 45 1.33 0.49 9.51
C VAL A 45 1.48 1.42 8.29
N ALA A 46 0.44 1.55 7.48
CA ALA A 46 0.45 2.48 6.36
C ALA A 46 0.68 3.93 6.83
N PHE A 47 0.04 4.35 7.91
CA PHE A 47 0.27 5.69 8.49
C PHE A 47 1.70 5.86 9.02
N ILE A 48 2.28 4.85 9.64
CA ILE A 48 3.69 4.89 10.06
C ILE A 48 4.60 5.09 8.85
N VAL A 49 4.41 4.30 7.80
CA VAL A 49 5.20 4.40 6.56
C VAL A 49 5.08 5.77 5.92
N VAL A 50 3.86 6.32 5.84
CA VAL A 50 3.62 7.68 5.31
C VAL A 50 4.32 8.73 6.17
N ASN A 51 4.23 8.66 7.49
CA ASN A 51 4.90 9.61 8.38
C ASN A 51 6.43 9.54 8.26
N ILE A 52 7.00 8.33 8.15
CA ILE A 52 8.43 8.14 7.87
C ILE A 52 8.79 8.74 6.51
N GLY A 53 7.99 8.48 5.48
CA GLY A 53 8.16 9.06 4.15
C GLY A 53 8.18 10.60 4.17
N VAL A 54 7.29 11.21 4.93
CA VAL A 54 7.27 12.67 5.12
C VAL A 54 8.56 13.17 5.79
N ILE A 55 9.04 12.48 6.82
CA ILE A 55 10.30 12.87 7.51
C ILE A 55 11.48 12.74 6.55
N VAL A 56 11.58 11.62 5.82
CA VAL A 56 12.65 11.41 4.84
C VAL A 56 12.60 12.46 3.74
N LEU A 57 11.42 12.73 3.17
CA LEU A 57 11.23 13.70 2.11
C LEU A 57 11.59 15.13 2.58
N ARG A 58 11.30 15.47 3.84
CA ARG A 58 11.68 16.77 4.41
C ARG A 58 13.20 16.93 4.56
N ARG A 59 13.92 15.83 4.83
CA ARG A 59 15.38 15.84 4.99
C ARG A 59 16.12 15.78 3.66
N THR A 60 15.62 15.00 2.69
CA THR A 60 16.30 14.75 1.41
C THR A 60 15.99 15.79 0.34
N ARG A 61 14.81 16.40 0.39
CA ARG A 61 14.34 17.39 -0.59
C ARG A 61 13.78 18.65 0.08
N PRO A 62 14.64 19.49 0.72
CA PRO A 62 14.21 20.74 1.36
C PRO A 62 13.71 21.79 0.36
N ASP A 63 14.15 21.70 -0.92
CA ASP A 63 13.94 22.71 -1.97
C ASP A 63 12.59 22.62 -2.68
N LEU A 64 11.77 21.60 -2.36
CA LEU A 64 10.46 21.46 -2.97
C LEU A 64 9.54 22.64 -2.57
N PRO A 65 8.89 23.30 -3.55
CA PRO A 65 7.97 24.41 -3.27
C PRO A 65 6.75 23.86 -2.50
N ARG A 66 6.68 24.21 -1.22
CA ARG A 66 5.59 23.80 -0.33
C ARG A 66 4.66 24.99 -0.11
N LYS A 67 3.43 24.88 -0.58
CA LYS A 67 2.39 25.92 -0.38
C LYS A 67 2.01 26.08 1.10
N PHE A 68 2.24 25.07 1.93
CA PHE A 68 1.93 25.08 3.36
C PHE A 68 3.08 24.46 4.17
N ARG A 69 3.60 25.21 5.12
CA ARG A 69 4.57 24.72 6.11
C ARG A 69 3.85 24.49 7.43
N VAL A 70 3.76 23.24 7.84
CA VAL A 70 3.20 22.91 9.16
C VAL A 70 4.07 23.57 10.24
N PRO A 71 3.49 24.35 11.17
CA PRO A 71 4.25 25.17 12.11
C PRO A 71 5.15 24.35 13.04
N TRP A 72 4.93 23.15 13.32
CA TRP A 72 5.71 22.34 14.26
C TRP A 72 6.70 21.37 13.57
N GLY A 73 7.03 21.59 12.31
CA GLY A 73 8.08 20.87 11.58
C GLY A 73 8.00 19.34 11.66
N PRO A 74 9.06 18.65 12.08
CA PRO A 74 9.10 17.18 12.15
C PRO A 74 8.38 16.59 13.36
N ILE A 75 7.99 17.41 14.36
CA ILE A 75 7.38 16.92 15.61
C ILE A 75 6.04 16.22 15.33
N LEU A 76 5.24 16.75 14.43
CA LEU A 76 3.91 16.21 14.13
C LEU A 76 3.99 14.79 13.52
N PRO A 77 4.82 14.51 12.49
CA PRO A 77 4.99 13.15 12.00
C PRO A 77 5.58 12.19 13.04
N VAL A 78 6.51 12.64 13.89
CA VAL A 78 7.07 11.80 14.97
C VAL A 78 6.00 11.44 15.97
N MET A 79 5.17 12.41 16.40
CA MET A 79 4.06 12.16 17.31
C MET A 79 3.03 11.21 16.68
N GLY A 80 2.75 11.33 15.37
CA GLY A 80 1.91 10.40 14.63
C GLY A 80 2.46 8.97 14.65
N ILE A 81 3.77 8.78 14.47
CA ILE A 81 4.41 7.45 14.57
C ILE A 81 4.25 6.88 15.97
N LEU A 82 4.55 7.67 17.00
CA LEU A 82 4.46 7.20 18.41
C LEU A 82 3.04 6.76 18.77
N LEU A 83 2.03 7.55 18.39
CA LEU A 83 0.63 7.19 18.62
C LEU A 83 0.23 5.92 17.86
N ASN A 84 0.64 5.78 16.60
CA ASN A 84 0.35 4.58 15.83
C ASN A 84 1.04 3.34 16.42
N VAL A 85 2.30 3.45 16.84
CA VAL A 85 3.01 2.35 17.53
C VAL A 85 2.31 1.99 18.84
N TYR A 86 1.87 2.98 19.62
CA TYR A 86 1.12 2.72 20.85
C TYR A 86 -0.18 1.95 20.56
N LEU A 87 -0.94 2.37 19.55
CA LEU A 87 -2.17 1.66 19.14
C LEU A 87 -1.87 0.24 18.63
N LEU A 88 -0.77 0.04 17.93
CA LEU A 88 -0.34 -1.30 17.49
C LEU A 88 -0.09 -2.26 18.66
N THR A 89 0.41 -1.77 19.79
CA THR A 89 0.63 -2.62 20.97
C THR A 89 -0.67 -3.11 21.61
N SER A 90 -1.77 -2.45 21.34
CA SER A 90 -3.10 -2.84 21.83
C SER A 90 -3.75 -3.97 21.02
N LEU A 91 -3.20 -4.32 19.86
CA LEU A 91 -3.72 -5.39 19.02
C LEU A 91 -3.25 -6.76 19.52
N GLY A 92 -4.11 -7.79 19.37
CA GLY A 92 -3.80 -9.16 19.79
C GLY A 92 -2.64 -9.81 19.03
N HIS A 93 -1.95 -10.74 19.68
CA HIS A 93 -0.81 -11.46 19.08
C HIS A 93 -1.16 -12.18 17.77
N LEU A 94 -2.37 -12.70 17.65
CA LEU A 94 -2.85 -13.37 16.43
C LEU A 94 -2.87 -12.42 15.23
N THR A 95 -3.24 -11.16 15.45
CA THR A 95 -3.26 -10.13 14.43
C THR A 95 -1.85 -9.83 13.89
N TRP A 96 -0.86 -9.82 14.77
CA TRP A 96 0.54 -9.66 14.38
C TRP A 96 1.05 -10.80 13.50
N VAL A 97 0.70 -12.05 13.87
CA VAL A 97 1.06 -13.22 13.06
C VAL A 97 0.39 -13.18 11.70
N ALA A 98 -0.91 -12.90 11.65
CA ALA A 98 -1.67 -12.76 10.41
C ALA A 98 -1.08 -11.67 9.51
N PHE A 99 -0.77 -10.50 10.08
CA PHE A 99 -0.14 -9.40 9.35
C PHE A 99 1.24 -9.79 8.81
N GLY A 100 2.06 -10.47 9.61
CA GLY A 100 3.38 -10.96 9.19
C GLY A 100 3.29 -11.92 8.01
N VAL A 101 2.36 -12.87 8.05
CA VAL A 101 2.11 -13.80 6.94
C VAL A 101 1.68 -13.05 5.67
N TRP A 102 0.75 -12.11 5.79
CA TRP A 102 0.30 -11.28 4.67
C TRP A 102 1.42 -10.44 4.07
N MET A 103 2.26 -9.87 4.93
CA MET A 103 3.40 -9.06 4.50
C MET A 103 4.41 -9.92 3.72
N VAL A 104 4.74 -11.11 4.21
CA VAL A 104 5.64 -12.05 3.54
C VAL A 104 5.07 -12.49 2.18
N LEU A 105 3.78 -12.82 2.13
CA LEU A 105 3.10 -13.16 0.87
C LEU A 105 3.12 -11.99 -0.12
N GLY A 106 2.81 -10.78 0.34
CA GLY A 106 2.85 -9.58 -0.49
C GLY A 106 4.24 -9.30 -1.05
N LEU A 107 5.27 -9.40 -0.22
CA LEU A 107 6.67 -9.25 -0.64
C LEU A 107 7.10 -10.36 -1.61
N ALA A 108 6.72 -11.61 -1.36
CA ALA A 108 7.03 -12.72 -2.24
C ALA A 108 6.41 -12.53 -3.64
N ILE A 109 5.15 -12.09 -3.69
CA ILE A 109 4.46 -11.77 -4.94
C ILE A 109 5.15 -10.57 -5.62
N TYR A 110 5.48 -9.53 -4.87
CA TYR A 110 6.16 -8.34 -5.40
C TYR A 110 7.52 -8.69 -6.00
N PHE A 111 8.37 -9.42 -5.28
CA PHE A 111 9.70 -9.79 -5.76
C PHE A 111 9.67 -10.87 -6.84
N GLY A 112 8.74 -11.83 -6.76
CA GLY A 112 8.62 -12.91 -7.73
C GLY A 112 7.99 -12.48 -9.05
N TYR A 113 6.96 -11.63 -8.98
CA TYR A 113 6.15 -11.27 -10.15
C TYR A 113 6.27 -9.79 -10.52
N GLY A 114 6.12 -8.87 -9.57
CA GLY A 114 6.04 -7.44 -9.82
C GLY A 114 7.36 -6.87 -10.37
N ARG A 115 8.49 -7.24 -9.78
CA ARG A 115 9.83 -6.76 -10.19
C ARG A 115 10.21 -7.19 -11.60
N ARG A 116 9.76 -8.38 -12.05
CA ARG A 116 10.08 -8.90 -13.40
C ARG A 116 9.24 -8.28 -14.51
N ARG A 117 8.10 -7.64 -14.19
CA ARG A 117 7.19 -7.04 -15.16
C ARG A 117 7.03 -5.52 -15.03
N SER A 118 7.86 -4.85 -14.24
CA SER A 118 7.85 -3.40 -14.16
C SER A 118 8.36 -2.80 -15.48
N LYS A 119 7.47 -2.15 -16.22
CA LYS A 119 7.78 -1.46 -17.48
C LYS A 119 8.73 -0.27 -17.31
N LEU A 120 9.00 0.16 -16.08
CA LEU A 120 9.93 1.26 -15.79
C LEU A 120 11.40 0.91 -16.05
N ASN A 121 11.72 -0.39 -16.18
CA ASN A 121 13.09 -0.83 -16.54
C ASN A 121 13.32 -0.96 -18.06
N SER A 122 12.31 -0.68 -18.89
CA SER A 122 12.39 -1.00 -20.33
C SER A 122 12.77 0.17 -21.23
N HIS A 123 12.80 1.41 -20.77
CA HIS A 123 13.11 2.58 -21.59
C HIS A 123 13.98 3.63 -20.88
N PRO A 124 15.29 3.41 -20.73
CA PRO A 124 16.23 4.49 -20.39
C PRO A 124 16.58 5.40 -21.58
N GLU A 125 16.22 5.04 -22.82
CA GLU A 125 16.86 5.62 -24.01
C GLU A 125 15.96 6.41 -24.97
N GLU A 126 14.67 6.63 -24.69
CA GLU A 126 13.80 7.41 -25.58
C GLU A 126 13.61 8.90 -25.18
N ILE A 127 14.47 9.42 -24.32
CA ILE A 127 14.61 10.87 -24.20
C ILE A 127 15.88 11.28 -24.97
N GLY A 128 15.95 10.88 -26.23
CA GLY A 128 16.88 11.47 -27.18
C GLY A 128 16.40 12.84 -27.62
N PRO A 129 17.30 13.79 -27.92
CA PRO A 129 16.98 15.17 -28.26
C PRO A 129 16.49 15.29 -29.74
N HIS A 130 15.27 14.84 -30.00
CA HIS A 130 14.58 15.12 -31.27
C HIS A 130 13.43 16.13 -31.05
N GLY A 131 13.81 17.34 -30.75
CA GLY A 131 12.88 18.45 -30.61
C GLY A 131 13.54 19.80 -30.92
N ALA A 132 14.58 19.79 -31.74
CA ALA A 132 15.18 21.06 -32.19
C ALA A 132 15.61 20.94 -33.65
N ARG A 133 14.61 20.96 -34.56
CA ARG A 133 14.76 21.42 -35.96
C ARG A 133 13.37 21.63 -36.56
N ASP A 134 13.22 22.86 -36.96
CA ASP A 134 12.26 23.53 -37.84
C ASP A 134 11.17 24.30 -37.13
#